data_91e3f9967ecd3b0ee4c7a5fae787fadd
#
_entry.id   91e3f9967ecd3b0ee4c7a5fae787fadd
#
_cell.length_a   1.000
_cell.length_b   1.000
_cell.length_c   1.000
_cell.angle_alpha   90.00
_cell.angle_beta   90.00
_cell.angle_gamma   90.00
#
_symmetry.space_group_name_H-M   'P 1'
#
loop_
_entity.id
_entity.type
_entity.pdbx_description
1 polymer ?
#
loop_
_entity_poly.entity_id
_entity_poly.type
_entity_poly.pdbx_seq_one_letter_code
_entity_poly.pdbx_strand_id
1 'polypeptide(L)' 'MSKKHITVSIEEMTKLLLKENRISEGKYILGLDIDVAAGHMASPDTQARPSILVGIESFKLIEVDDSIANSVDASEI' A
#
# COMPACT_ATOMS: atom_id res chain seq x y z
N MET A 1 16.30 -24.73 -1.81
CA MET A 1 15.87 -24.10 -3.08
C MET A 1 15.39 -22.69 -2.83
N SER A 2 15.92 -21.75 -3.55
CA SER A 2 15.50 -20.37 -3.40
C SER A 2 14.20 -20.12 -4.16
N LYS A 3 13.35 -19.29 -3.59
CA LYS A 3 12.12 -18.90 -4.25
C LYS A 3 12.32 -17.55 -4.90
N LYS A 4 11.63 -17.35 -6.00
CA LYS A 4 11.70 -16.10 -6.72
C LYS A 4 10.98 -15.00 -5.94
N HIS A 5 11.59 -13.85 -5.85
CA HIS A 5 10.99 -12.69 -5.24
C HIS A 5 10.78 -11.61 -6.29
N ILE A 6 9.63 -10.98 -6.24
CA ILE A 6 9.33 -9.85 -7.12
C ILE A 6 9.01 -8.67 -6.24
N THR A 7 9.74 -7.58 -6.43
CA THR A 7 9.53 -6.36 -5.68
C THR A 7 8.81 -5.35 -6.53
N VAL A 8 7.74 -4.81 -6.00
CA VAL A 8 6.93 -3.80 -6.70
C VAL A 8 6.89 -2.56 -5.83
N SER A 9 7.31 -1.43 -6.36
CA SER A 9 7.25 -0.18 -5.63
C SER A 9 5.82 0.33 -5.53
N ILE A 10 5.59 1.29 -4.63
CA ILE A 10 4.27 1.91 -4.51
C ILE A 10 3.87 2.57 -5.82
N GLU A 11 4.83 3.22 -6.49
CA GLU A 11 4.56 3.85 -7.79
C GLU A 11 4.14 2.82 -8.83
N GLU A 12 4.88 1.72 -8.92
CA GLU A 12 4.55 0.65 -9.86
C GLU A 12 3.19 0.01 -9.56
N MET A 13 2.89 -0.19 -8.28
CA MET A 13 1.60 -0.73 -7.88
C MET A 13 0.47 0.21 -8.27
N THR A 14 0.67 1.52 -8.08
CA THR A 14 -0.31 2.52 -8.48
C THR A 14 -0.56 2.46 -9.99
N LYS A 15 0.51 2.37 -10.77
CA LYS A 15 0.39 2.25 -12.22
C LYS A 15 -0.36 0.99 -12.65
N LEU A 16 -0.06 -0.13 -12.01
CA LEU A 16 -0.74 -1.39 -12.32
C LEU A 16 -2.24 -1.29 -12.04
N LEU A 17 -2.60 -0.69 -10.90
CA LEU A 17 -4.00 -0.54 -10.55
C LEU A 17 -4.73 0.42 -11.50
N LEU A 18 -4.06 1.48 -11.94
CA LEU A 18 -4.64 2.40 -12.90
C LEU A 18 -4.91 1.69 -14.24
N LYS A 19 -3.95 0.89 -14.70
CA LYS A 19 -4.13 0.12 -15.94
C LYS A 19 -5.24 -0.91 -15.81
N GLU A 20 -5.28 -1.63 -14.71
CA GLU A 20 -6.29 -2.65 -14.49
C GLU A 20 -7.70 -2.06 -14.48
N ASN A 21 -7.84 -0.86 -13.96
CA ASN A 21 -9.13 -0.19 -13.89
C ASN A 21 -9.42 0.72 -15.08
N ARG A 22 -8.53 0.69 -16.08
CA ARG A 22 -8.68 1.47 -17.32
C ARG A 22 -8.81 2.96 -17.10
N ILE A 23 -8.07 3.48 -16.13
CA ILE A 23 -8.04 4.89 -15.83
C ILE A 23 -6.91 5.52 -16.64
N SER A 24 -7.23 6.51 -17.46
CA SER A 24 -6.27 7.13 -18.38
C SER A 24 -6.10 8.63 -18.15
N GLU A 25 -6.77 9.20 -17.17
CA GLU A 25 -6.67 10.62 -16.88
C GLU A 25 -6.65 10.85 -15.37
N GLY A 26 -6.01 11.92 -14.96
CA GLY A 26 -5.96 12.32 -13.56
C GLY A 26 -4.68 11.85 -12.87
N LYS A 27 -4.46 12.43 -11.70
CA LYS A 27 -3.32 12.08 -10.86
C LYS A 27 -3.82 11.33 -9.65
N TYR A 28 -3.11 10.27 -9.30
CA TYR A 28 -3.54 9.38 -8.24
C TYR A 28 -2.43 9.01 -7.28
N ILE A 29 -2.80 8.77 -6.05
CA ILE A 29 -1.90 8.17 -5.07
C ILE A 29 -2.52 6.86 -4.59
N LEU A 30 -1.68 5.98 -4.07
CA LEU A 30 -2.14 4.74 -3.48
C LEU A 30 -2.43 4.97 -2.00
N GLY A 31 -3.65 4.68 -1.59
CA GLY A 31 -4.06 4.74 -0.21
C GLY A 31 -4.24 3.36 0.38
N LEU A 32 -4.21 3.29 1.69
CA LEU A 32 -4.41 2.06 2.43
C LEU A 32 -5.48 2.27 3.48
N ASP A 33 -6.35 1.28 3.62
CA ASP A 33 -7.24 1.20 4.77
C ASP A 33 -6.60 0.22 5.74
N ILE A 34 -6.32 0.69 6.93
CA ILE A 34 -5.63 -0.12 7.93
C ILE A 34 -6.37 -0.13 9.26
N ASP A 35 -6.16 -1.22 10.00
CA ASP A 35 -6.60 -1.33 11.37
C ASP A 35 -5.37 -1.39 12.25
N VAL A 36 -5.41 -0.70 13.36
CA VAL A 36 -4.31 -0.70 14.32
C VAL A 36 -4.84 -1.17 15.66
N ALA A 37 -4.18 -2.16 16.23
CA ALA A 37 -4.49 -2.63 17.57
C ALA A 37 -3.22 -2.64 18.42
N ALA A 38 -3.32 -2.20 19.66
CA ALA A 38 -2.21 -2.24 20.59
C ALA A 38 -2.50 -3.26 21.68
N GLY A 39 -1.47 -3.92 22.18
CA GLY A 39 -1.64 -4.89 23.23
C GLY A 39 -0.33 -5.54 23.63
N HIS A 40 -0.44 -6.69 24.29
CA HIS A 40 0.71 -7.47 24.67
C HIS A 40 0.67 -8.78 23.91
N MET A 41 1.75 -9.09 23.20
CA MET A 41 1.84 -10.31 22.44
C MET A 41 2.99 -11.16 22.97
N ALA A 42 2.76 -12.46 23.09
CA ALA A 42 3.79 -13.41 23.48
C ALA A 42 4.44 -14.00 22.25
N SER A 43 5.77 -14.12 22.30
CA SER A 43 6.50 -14.83 21.27
C SER A 43 6.75 -16.27 21.71
N PRO A 44 7.17 -17.18 20.78
CA PRO A 44 7.40 -18.57 21.14
C PRO A 44 8.40 -18.79 22.27
N ASP A 45 9.33 -17.90 22.47
CA ASP A 45 10.34 -18.04 23.49
C ASP A 45 10.06 -17.23 24.73
N THR A 46 8.90 -16.61 24.87
CA THR A 46 8.53 -16.30 26.01
C THR A 46 7.71 -15.34 26.63
N GLN A 47 7.96 -14.14 26.64
CA GLN A 47 7.29 -13.15 27.44
C GLN A 47 6.36 -12.31 26.59
N ALA A 48 5.21 -11.96 27.18
CA ALA A 48 4.35 -10.97 26.57
C ALA A 48 5.05 -9.62 26.52
N ARG A 49 4.99 -8.94 25.37
CA ARG A 49 5.62 -7.65 25.16
C ARG A 49 4.61 -6.65 24.65
N PRO A 50 4.76 -5.36 25.01
CA PRO A 50 3.94 -4.34 24.40
C PRO A 50 4.14 -4.39 22.90
N SER A 51 3.05 -4.41 22.16
CA SER A 51 3.10 -4.60 20.71
C SER A 51 2.04 -3.79 20.01
N ILE A 52 2.29 -3.50 18.74
CA ILE A 52 1.30 -2.88 17.87
C ILE A 52 1.08 -3.81 16.69
N LEU A 53 -0.18 -4.14 16.43
CA LEU A 53 -0.56 -4.94 15.29
C LEU A 53 -1.21 -4.03 14.27
N VAL A 54 -0.72 -4.07 13.04
CA VAL A 54 -1.28 -3.30 11.93
C VAL A 54 -1.83 -4.28 10.91
N GLY A 55 -3.13 -4.21 10.68
CA GLY A 55 -3.79 -5.00 9.65
C GLY A 55 -4.10 -4.12 8.44
N ILE A 56 -3.83 -4.63 7.26
CA ILE A 56 -4.16 -3.94 6.03
C ILE A 56 -5.45 -4.54 5.49
N GLU A 57 -6.51 -3.72 5.41
CA GLU A 57 -7.77 -4.20 4.92
C GLU A 57 -7.90 -4.10 3.42
N SER A 58 -7.45 -3.01 2.85
CA SER A 58 -7.58 -2.78 1.42
C SER A 58 -6.64 -1.70 0.93
N PHE A 59 -6.45 -1.70 -0.38
CA PHE A 59 -5.75 -0.64 -1.08
C PHE A 59 -6.78 0.16 -1.86
N LYS A 60 -6.51 1.43 -2.09
CA LYS A 60 -7.41 2.26 -2.89
C LYS A 60 -6.62 3.28 -3.70
N LEU A 61 -7.20 3.67 -4.83
CA LEU A 61 -6.65 4.75 -5.63
C LEU A 61 -7.38 6.03 -5.24
N ILE A 62 -6.64 7.07 -4.92
CA ILE A 62 -7.22 8.35 -4.52
C ILE A 62 -6.81 9.37 -5.56
N GLU A 63 -7.79 9.98 -6.22
CA GLU A 63 -7.51 11.05 -7.15
C GLU A 63 -7.12 12.30 -6.38
N VAL A 64 -6.05 12.95 -6.82
CA VAL A 64 -5.52 14.15 -6.16
C VAL A 64 -5.28 15.24 -7.19
N ASP A 65 -5.06 16.44 -6.71
CA ASP A 65 -4.78 17.56 -7.60
C ASP A 65 -3.26 17.70 -7.86
N ASP A 66 -2.89 18.67 -8.65
CA ASP A 66 -1.50 18.85 -9.07
C ASP A 66 -0.56 19.25 -7.94
N SER A 67 -1.09 19.63 -6.79
CA SER A 67 -0.26 20.08 -5.69
C SER A 67 0.35 18.93 -4.88
N ILE A 68 -0.12 17.72 -5.10
CA ILE A 68 0.34 16.56 -4.33
C ILE A 68 1.59 15.96 -4.99
N ALA A 69 2.68 15.93 -4.22
CA ALA A 69 3.91 15.30 -4.67
C ALA A 69 3.75 13.78 -4.73
N ASN A 70 4.56 13.14 -5.58
CA ASN A 70 4.59 11.69 -5.70
C ASN A 70 3.30 11.05 -6.19
N SER A 71 2.42 11.83 -6.79
CA SER A 71 1.26 11.24 -7.45
C SER A 71 1.67 10.65 -8.81
N VAL A 72 0.86 9.73 -9.30
CA VAL A 72 1.06 9.14 -10.62
C VAL A 72 0.04 9.72 -11.58
N ASP A 73 0.53 10.24 -12.70
CA ASP A 73 -0.33 10.79 -13.74
C ASP A 73 -0.78 9.66 -14.65
N ALA A 74 -2.06 9.35 -14.62
CA ALA A 74 -2.61 8.23 -15.39
C ALA A 74 -2.45 8.45 -16.91
N SER A 75 -2.36 9.69 -17.37
CA SER A 75 -2.21 9.97 -18.79
C SER A 75 -0.81 9.65 -19.32
N GLU A 76 0.15 9.45 -18.43
CA GLU A 76 1.52 9.18 -18.81
C GLU A 76 1.92 7.70 -18.71
N ILE A 77 0.98 6.84 -18.46
CA ILE A 77 1.27 5.41 -18.34
C ILE A 77 1.22 4.73 -19.68
#